data_6442c739007b9342465503808fe42c7a
#
_entry.id   6442c739007b9342465503808fe42c7a
#
_cell.length_a   1.000
_cell.length_b   1.000
_cell.length_c   1.000
_cell.angle_alpha   90.00
_cell.angle_beta   90.00
_cell.angle_gamma   90.00
#
_symmetry.space_group_name_H-M   'P 1'
#
loop_
_entity.id
_entity.type
_entity.pdbx_description
1 polymer ?
#
loop_
_entity_poly.entity_id
_entity_poly.type
_entity_poly.pdbx_seq_one_letter_code
_entity_poly.pdbx_strand_id
1 'polypeptide(L)'
;SVGTIADSIGNPTPQHVDFAAALLKSLPDAVREAARDTHDACALMFALLLDPKDGTVQKKQLGQVEELFGEQMAKATLKLSGEVAKLDPRAKLPVADLAIGALRRMAREQFDSFTHLLETLAAADEQIDLFEFSLSKLVISHLEPHFSKQRKKSAQYYSLKKLGHECSVLISS
;
A
#
# COMPACT_ATOMS: atom_id res chain seq x y z
N SER A 1 10.65 -11.90 -16.23
CA SER A 1 10.73 -12.69 -15.01
C SER A 1 10.58 -11.80 -13.78
N VAL A 2 9.97 -12.34 -12.72
CA VAL A 2 9.71 -11.60 -11.46
C VAL A 2 11.03 -11.17 -10.80
N GLY A 3 12.09 -11.97 -10.87
CA GLY A 3 13.42 -11.65 -10.33
C GLY A 3 14.05 -10.42 -10.96
N THR A 4 13.91 -10.24 -12.27
CA THR A 4 14.45 -9.08 -13.00
C THR A 4 13.75 -7.78 -12.61
N ILE A 5 12.45 -7.83 -12.35
CA ILE A 5 11.65 -6.68 -11.91
C ILE A 5 12.01 -6.29 -10.47
N ALA A 6 12.16 -7.26 -9.59
CA ALA A 6 12.56 -7.02 -8.19
C ALA A 6 13.96 -6.42 -8.09
N ASP A 7 14.91 -6.90 -8.89
CA ASP A 7 16.27 -6.35 -8.95
C ASP A 7 16.29 -4.91 -9.49
N SER A 8 15.41 -4.57 -10.43
CA SER A 8 15.34 -3.23 -11.02
C SER A 8 14.82 -2.16 -10.05
N ILE A 9 14.04 -2.53 -9.03
CA ILE A 9 13.52 -1.60 -8.03
C ILE A 9 14.64 -1.07 -7.11
N GLY A 10 15.63 -1.92 -6.80
CA GLY A 10 16.77 -1.54 -5.96
C GLY A 10 17.88 -0.80 -6.69
N ASN A 11 18.02 -1.03 -8.00
CA ASN A 11 19.12 -0.48 -8.79
C ASN A 11 18.72 -0.36 -10.28
N PRO A 12 17.87 0.63 -10.63
CA PRO A 12 17.34 0.77 -11.98
C PRO A 12 18.44 1.13 -12.98
N THR A 13 18.49 0.42 -14.10
CA THR A 13 19.32 0.82 -15.26
C THR A 13 18.65 2.01 -15.98
N PRO A 14 19.40 2.85 -16.73
CA PRO A 14 18.81 3.96 -17.49
C PRO A 14 17.67 3.53 -18.43
N GLN A 15 17.77 2.36 -19.04
CA GLN A 15 16.74 1.81 -19.92
C GLN A 15 15.44 1.46 -19.15
N HIS A 16 15.57 0.93 -17.94
CA HIS A 16 14.42 0.64 -17.06
C HIS A 16 13.73 1.92 -16.57
N VAL A 17 14.50 2.97 -16.28
CA VAL A 17 13.98 4.29 -15.89
C VAL A 17 13.18 4.90 -17.04
N ASP A 18 13.67 4.87 -18.26
CA ASP A 18 12.99 5.39 -19.45
C ASP A 18 11.68 4.62 -19.74
N PHE A 19 11.72 3.30 -19.61
CA PHE A 19 10.56 2.44 -19.79
C PHE A 19 9.50 2.70 -18.71
N ALA A 20 9.90 2.79 -17.46
CA ALA A 20 9.00 3.13 -16.35
C ALA A 20 8.38 4.52 -16.51
N ALA A 21 9.18 5.51 -16.92
CA ALA A 21 8.69 6.86 -17.20
C ALA A 21 7.68 6.88 -18.35
N ALA A 22 7.90 6.12 -19.41
CA ALA A 22 6.95 5.97 -20.52
C ALA A 22 5.65 5.31 -20.07
N LEU A 23 5.72 4.26 -19.25
CA LEU A 23 4.54 3.61 -18.67
C LEU A 23 3.74 4.57 -17.79
N LEU A 24 4.41 5.33 -16.93
CA LEU A 24 3.76 6.31 -16.05
C LEU A 24 3.06 7.42 -16.84
N LYS A 25 3.62 7.85 -17.97
CA LYS A 25 2.99 8.83 -18.86
C LYS A 25 1.74 8.28 -19.55
N SER A 26 1.68 6.97 -19.80
CA SER A 26 0.54 6.32 -20.44
C SER A 26 -0.59 5.96 -19.46
N LEU A 27 -0.41 6.18 -18.16
CA LEU A 27 -1.43 5.87 -17.16
C LEU A 27 -2.68 6.73 -17.33
N PRO A 28 -3.88 6.15 -17.12
CA PRO A 28 -5.11 6.93 -17.00
C PRO A 28 -4.99 8.01 -15.92
N ASP A 29 -5.59 9.16 -16.14
CA ASP A 29 -5.59 10.28 -15.19
C ASP A 29 -6.13 9.85 -13.82
N ALA A 30 -7.20 9.04 -13.80
CA ALA A 30 -7.78 8.52 -12.57
C ALA A 30 -6.76 7.74 -11.71
N VAL A 31 -5.89 6.95 -12.34
CA VAL A 31 -4.83 6.18 -11.65
C VAL A 31 -3.76 7.13 -11.12
N ARG A 32 -3.33 8.10 -11.91
CA ARG A 32 -2.32 9.09 -11.49
C ARG A 32 -2.79 9.95 -10.32
N GLU A 33 -4.03 10.39 -10.37
CA GLU A 33 -4.65 11.19 -9.31
C GLU A 33 -4.80 10.37 -8.02
N ALA A 34 -5.30 9.15 -8.14
CA ALA A 34 -5.44 8.23 -7.00
C ALA A 34 -4.10 7.98 -6.30
N ALA A 35 -3.01 7.81 -7.05
CA ALA A 35 -1.68 7.58 -6.50
C ALA A 35 -1.13 8.76 -5.68
N ARG A 36 -1.71 9.95 -5.77
CA ARG A 36 -1.28 11.16 -5.05
C ARG A 36 -2.05 11.44 -3.78
N ASP A 37 -3.25 10.90 -3.66
CA ASP A 37 -4.10 11.05 -2.48
C ASP A 37 -3.99 9.83 -1.58
N THR A 38 -3.89 10.03 -0.26
CA THR A 38 -3.68 8.93 0.69
C THR A 38 -4.83 7.92 0.71
N HIS A 39 -6.08 8.40 0.71
CA HIS A 39 -7.26 7.54 0.69
C HIS A 39 -7.35 6.75 -0.63
N ASP A 40 -7.22 7.46 -1.75
CA ASP A 40 -7.35 6.85 -3.06
C ASP A 40 -6.14 5.96 -3.41
N ALA A 41 -4.96 6.25 -2.87
CA ALA A 41 -3.79 5.37 -2.98
C ALA A 41 -4.02 4.02 -2.29
N CYS A 42 -4.69 4.02 -1.14
CA CYS A 42 -5.12 2.76 -0.49
C CYS A 42 -6.07 1.98 -1.40
N ALA A 43 -7.10 2.65 -1.93
CA ALA A 43 -8.05 2.04 -2.86
C ALA A 43 -7.37 1.50 -4.12
N LEU A 44 -6.39 2.22 -4.65
CA LEU A 44 -5.60 1.80 -5.81
C LEU A 44 -4.79 0.53 -5.50
N MET A 45 -4.16 0.44 -4.33
CA MET A 45 -3.43 -0.76 -3.92
C MET A 45 -4.37 -1.97 -3.77
N PHE A 46 -5.55 -1.77 -3.17
CA PHE A 46 -6.55 -2.83 -3.07
C PHE A 46 -7.04 -3.25 -4.47
N ALA A 47 -7.25 -2.30 -5.38
CA ALA A 47 -7.66 -2.57 -6.75
C ALA A 47 -6.62 -3.42 -7.52
N LEU A 48 -5.33 -3.20 -7.27
CA LEU A 48 -4.25 -4.00 -7.87
C LEU A 48 -4.27 -5.47 -7.42
N LEU A 49 -4.86 -5.75 -6.26
CA LEU A 49 -4.93 -7.09 -5.66
C LEU A 49 -6.29 -7.77 -5.85
N LEU A 50 -7.28 -7.09 -6.43
CA LEU A 50 -8.56 -7.72 -6.76
C LEU A 50 -8.38 -8.75 -7.87
N ASP A 51 -9.04 -9.90 -7.72
CA ASP A 51 -9.04 -10.92 -8.76
C ASP A 51 -9.79 -10.40 -10.01
N PRO A 52 -9.11 -10.31 -11.17
CA PRO A 52 -9.75 -9.79 -12.38
C PRO A 52 -10.61 -10.82 -13.10
N LYS A 53 -10.54 -12.10 -12.74
CA LYS A 53 -11.13 -13.21 -13.47
C LYS A 53 -12.29 -13.85 -12.72
N ASP A 54 -12.18 -14.01 -11.41
CA ASP A 54 -13.19 -14.66 -10.58
C ASP A 54 -14.04 -13.63 -9.85
N GLY A 55 -15.26 -13.43 -10.33
CA GLY A 55 -16.21 -12.49 -9.73
C GLY A 55 -16.63 -12.84 -8.30
N THR A 56 -16.59 -14.12 -7.92
CA THR A 56 -16.90 -14.57 -6.56
C THR A 56 -15.78 -14.18 -5.60
N VAL A 57 -14.53 -14.41 -6.00
CA VAL A 57 -13.36 -13.99 -5.24
C VAL A 57 -13.33 -12.47 -5.12
N GLN A 58 -13.54 -11.75 -6.21
CA GLN A 58 -13.59 -10.29 -6.21
C GLN A 58 -14.65 -9.74 -5.25
N LYS A 59 -15.85 -10.31 -5.24
CA LYS A 59 -16.91 -9.93 -4.30
C LYS A 59 -16.51 -10.13 -2.84
N LYS A 60 -15.88 -11.25 -2.54
CA LYS A 60 -15.35 -11.54 -1.21
C LYS A 60 -14.30 -10.52 -0.80
N GLN A 61 -13.35 -10.21 -1.69
CA GLN A 61 -12.31 -9.21 -1.48
C GLN A 61 -12.91 -7.83 -1.22
N LEU A 62 -13.88 -7.39 -2.02
CA LEU A 62 -14.57 -6.11 -1.82
C LEU A 62 -15.33 -6.05 -0.49
N GLY A 63 -15.94 -7.16 -0.07
CA GLY A 63 -16.54 -7.28 1.26
C GLY A 63 -15.55 -7.10 2.39
N GLN A 64 -14.34 -7.63 2.24
CA GLN A 64 -13.25 -7.44 3.21
C GLN A 64 -12.76 -5.98 3.25
N VAL A 65 -12.68 -5.31 2.10
CA VAL A 65 -12.38 -3.87 2.04
C VAL A 65 -13.45 -3.06 2.76
N GLU A 66 -14.72 -3.35 2.49
CA GLU A 66 -15.85 -2.65 3.11
C GLU A 66 -15.87 -2.83 4.63
N GLU A 67 -15.61 -4.05 5.11
CA GLU A 67 -15.61 -4.36 6.55
C GLU A 67 -14.54 -3.57 7.32
N LEU A 68 -13.33 -3.44 6.76
CA LEU A 68 -12.21 -2.78 7.43
C LEU A 68 -12.11 -1.28 7.16
N PHE A 69 -12.49 -0.82 5.97
CA PHE A 69 -12.30 0.57 5.53
C PHE A 69 -13.58 1.31 5.16
N GLY A 70 -14.71 0.62 5.14
CA GLY A 70 -16.02 1.22 4.87
C GLY A 70 -16.45 1.16 3.40
N GLU A 71 -17.72 1.49 3.18
CA GLU A 71 -18.37 1.40 1.87
C GLU A 71 -17.72 2.30 0.80
N GLN A 72 -17.32 3.52 1.19
CA GLN A 72 -16.71 4.46 0.24
C GLN A 72 -15.38 3.95 -0.29
N MET A 73 -14.57 3.32 0.57
CA MET A 73 -13.32 2.69 0.15
C MET A 73 -13.58 1.52 -0.80
N ALA A 74 -14.58 0.69 -0.52
CA ALA A 74 -14.97 -0.42 -1.39
C ALA A 74 -15.42 0.09 -2.77
N LYS A 75 -16.22 1.15 -2.82
CA LYS A 75 -16.65 1.78 -4.08
C LYS A 75 -15.48 2.36 -4.86
N ALA A 76 -14.57 3.05 -4.20
CA ALA A 76 -13.36 3.60 -4.82
C ALA A 76 -12.47 2.49 -5.37
N THR A 77 -12.31 1.40 -4.61
CA THR A 77 -11.54 0.22 -5.02
C THR A 77 -12.15 -0.43 -6.26
N LEU A 78 -13.46 -0.61 -6.29
CA LEU A 78 -14.14 -1.19 -7.46
C LEU A 78 -13.99 -0.30 -8.70
N LYS A 79 -14.17 1.01 -8.55
CA LYS A 79 -13.99 1.97 -9.63
C LYS A 79 -12.57 1.92 -10.21
N LEU A 80 -11.57 1.94 -9.34
CA LEU A 80 -10.16 1.88 -9.74
C LEU A 80 -9.78 0.52 -10.33
N SER A 81 -10.42 -0.57 -9.91
CA SER A 81 -10.19 -1.89 -10.51
C SER A 81 -10.53 -1.93 -11.99
N GLY A 82 -11.56 -1.20 -12.42
CA GLY A 82 -11.90 -1.03 -13.83
C GLY A 82 -10.79 -0.33 -14.62
N GLU A 83 -10.17 0.69 -14.03
CA GLU A 83 -9.04 1.39 -14.64
C GLU A 83 -7.76 0.54 -14.64
N VAL A 84 -7.50 -0.17 -13.55
CA VAL A 84 -6.37 -1.09 -13.42
C VAL A 84 -6.45 -2.24 -14.44
N ALA A 85 -7.64 -2.75 -14.71
CA ALA A 85 -7.85 -3.82 -15.70
C ALA A 85 -7.43 -3.41 -17.12
N LYS A 86 -7.42 -2.13 -17.43
CA LYS A 86 -6.99 -1.58 -18.73
C LYS A 86 -5.48 -1.40 -18.83
N LEU A 87 -4.75 -1.50 -17.73
CA LEU A 87 -3.31 -1.28 -17.70
C LEU A 87 -2.55 -2.47 -18.29
N ASP A 88 -1.39 -2.17 -18.90
CA ASP A 88 -0.39 -3.19 -19.16
C ASP A 88 -0.01 -3.85 -17.82
N PRO A 89 0.02 -5.20 -17.72
CA PRO A 89 0.43 -5.88 -16.48
C PRO A 89 1.79 -5.41 -15.94
N ARG A 90 2.69 -4.97 -16.83
CA ARG A 90 4.00 -4.42 -16.46
C ARG A 90 3.92 -3.07 -15.75
N ALA A 91 2.81 -2.37 -15.87
CA ALA A 91 2.57 -1.08 -15.21
C ALA A 91 2.18 -1.22 -13.73
N LYS A 92 1.76 -2.39 -13.26
CA LYS A 92 1.28 -2.61 -11.89
C LYS A 92 2.34 -2.25 -10.84
N LEU A 93 3.59 -2.71 -11.01
CA LEU A 93 4.68 -2.37 -10.08
C LEU A 93 5.04 -0.88 -10.09
N PRO A 94 5.24 -0.21 -11.24
CA PRO A 94 5.43 1.24 -11.29
C PRO A 94 4.28 2.03 -10.66
N VAL A 95 3.04 1.59 -10.83
CA VAL A 95 1.86 2.22 -10.20
C VAL A 95 1.91 2.10 -8.68
N ALA A 96 2.22 0.91 -8.17
CA ALA A 96 2.40 0.68 -6.74
C ALA A 96 3.51 1.58 -6.15
N ASP A 97 4.64 1.66 -6.83
CA ASP A 97 5.76 2.51 -6.43
C ASP A 97 5.37 4.00 -6.39
N LEU A 98 4.61 4.45 -7.39
CA LEU A 98 4.09 5.83 -7.43
C LEU A 98 3.19 6.14 -6.23
N ALA A 99 2.39 5.19 -5.77
CA ALA A 99 1.46 5.34 -4.66
C ALA A 99 2.15 5.37 -3.28
N ILE A 100 3.37 4.84 -3.16
CA ILE A 100 4.07 4.72 -1.87
C ILE A 100 4.24 6.08 -1.19
N GLY A 101 4.53 7.13 -1.93
CA GLY A 101 4.67 8.49 -1.39
C GLY A 101 3.41 8.98 -0.67
N ALA A 102 2.24 8.73 -1.24
CA ALA A 102 0.95 9.07 -0.61
C ALA A 102 0.62 8.14 0.57
N LEU A 103 0.97 6.85 0.46
CA LEU A 103 0.73 5.87 1.52
C LEU A 103 1.55 6.13 2.78
N ARG A 104 2.70 6.76 2.67
CA ARG A 104 3.51 7.18 3.83
C ARG A 104 2.82 8.21 4.72
N ARG A 105 1.79 8.89 4.21
CA ARG A 105 1.01 9.88 4.96
C ARG A 105 -0.13 9.28 5.77
N MET A 106 -0.32 7.96 5.74
CA MET A 106 -1.31 7.29 6.59
C MET A 106 -1.01 7.49 8.09
N ALA A 107 -2.07 7.50 8.90
CA ALA A 107 -1.93 7.31 10.34
C ALA A 107 -1.44 5.89 10.66
N ARG A 108 -0.80 5.71 11.82
CA ARG A 108 -0.26 4.41 12.24
C ARG A 108 -1.30 3.30 12.27
N GLU A 109 -2.45 3.58 12.87
CA GLU A 109 -3.55 2.63 12.99
C GLU A 109 -4.10 2.24 11.60
N GLN A 110 -4.15 3.21 10.71
CA GLN A 110 -4.54 2.96 9.31
C GLN A 110 -3.52 2.08 8.59
N PHE A 111 -2.23 2.29 8.84
CA PHE A 111 -1.18 1.46 8.28
C PHE A 111 -1.30 -0.01 8.73
N ASP A 112 -1.57 -0.25 10.01
CA ASP A 112 -1.74 -1.60 10.56
C ASP A 112 -2.94 -2.31 9.90
N SER A 113 -4.07 -1.63 9.74
CA SER A 113 -5.24 -2.15 9.03
C SER A 113 -4.97 -2.36 7.54
N PHE A 114 -4.24 -1.44 6.92
CA PHE A 114 -3.86 -1.50 5.51
C PHE A 114 -2.99 -2.72 5.21
N THR A 115 -1.94 -2.96 5.99
CA THR A 115 -1.06 -4.12 5.80
C THR A 115 -1.79 -5.43 6.01
N HIS A 116 -2.64 -5.52 7.04
CA HIS A 116 -3.47 -6.69 7.29
C HIS A 116 -4.39 -6.98 6.10
N LEU A 117 -5.05 -5.96 5.56
CA LEU A 117 -5.95 -6.13 4.43
C LEU A 117 -5.19 -6.50 3.15
N LEU A 118 -4.02 -5.91 2.87
CA LEU A 118 -3.20 -6.31 1.72
C LEU A 118 -2.85 -7.80 1.75
N GLU A 119 -2.43 -8.29 2.90
CA GLU A 119 -2.10 -9.72 3.07
C GLU A 119 -3.34 -10.60 2.92
N THR A 120 -4.46 -10.17 3.45
CA THR A 120 -5.74 -10.88 3.34
C THR A 120 -6.22 -10.96 1.89
N LEU A 121 -6.14 -9.85 1.14
CA LEU A 121 -6.54 -9.80 -0.27
C LEU A 121 -5.64 -10.67 -1.14
N ALA A 122 -4.33 -10.64 -0.90
CA ALA A 122 -3.37 -11.46 -1.63
C ALA A 122 -3.55 -12.97 -1.38
N ALA A 123 -4.13 -13.34 -0.24
CA ALA A 123 -4.40 -14.73 0.14
C ALA A 123 -5.87 -15.14 -0.08
N ALA A 124 -6.71 -14.31 -0.69
CA ALA A 124 -8.15 -14.55 -0.80
C ALA A 124 -8.52 -15.68 -1.78
N ASP A 125 -7.65 -15.98 -2.72
CA ASP A 125 -7.79 -17.13 -3.60
C ASP A 125 -7.04 -18.34 -3.02
N GLU A 126 -7.61 -19.54 -3.17
CA GLU A 126 -6.94 -20.80 -2.81
C GLU A 126 -5.66 -21.04 -3.64
N GLN A 127 -5.61 -20.46 -4.84
CA GLN A 127 -4.41 -20.40 -5.66
C GLN A 127 -3.70 -19.06 -5.42
N ILE A 128 -2.69 -19.07 -4.55
CA ILE A 128 -1.87 -17.88 -4.28
C ILE A 128 -1.24 -17.41 -5.61
N ASP A 129 -1.69 -16.27 -6.12
CA ASP A 129 -0.99 -15.60 -7.20
C ASP A 129 0.33 -15.05 -6.65
N LEU A 130 1.43 -15.63 -7.11
CA LEU A 130 2.78 -15.25 -6.67
C LEU A 130 3.05 -13.75 -6.89
N PHE A 131 2.50 -13.18 -7.97
CA PHE A 131 2.65 -11.76 -8.28
C PHE A 131 1.94 -10.88 -7.22
N GLU A 132 0.69 -11.17 -6.89
CA GLU A 132 -0.09 -10.41 -5.90
C GLU A 132 0.53 -10.52 -4.51
N PHE A 133 0.97 -11.71 -4.13
CA PHE A 133 1.69 -11.93 -2.88
C PHE A 133 2.99 -11.12 -2.84
N SER A 134 3.80 -11.19 -3.88
CA SER A 134 5.06 -10.45 -3.99
C SER A 134 4.84 -8.94 -3.97
N LEU A 135 3.80 -8.45 -4.65
CA LEU A 135 3.43 -7.03 -4.65
C LEU A 135 3.07 -6.54 -3.25
N SER A 136 2.24 -7.28 -2.53
CA SER A 136 1.87 -6.93 -1.16
C SER A 136 3.08 -6.88 -0.23
N LYS A 137 3.96 -7.86 -0.29
CA LYS A 137 5.20 -7.91 0.51
C LYS A 137 6.15 -6.77 0.16
N LEU A 138 6.29 -6.44 -1.11
CA LEU A 138 7.13 -5.34 -1.58
C LEU A 138 6.64 -3.99 -1.03
N VAL A 139 5.35 -3.70 -1.15
CA VAL A 139 4.74 -2.47 -0.66
C VAL A 139 4.90 -2.35 0.86
N ILE A 140 4.60 -3.39 1.59
CA ILE A 140 4.74 -3.43 3.05
C ILE A 140 6.21 -3.18 3.44
N SER A 141 7.16 -3.84 2.79
CA SER A 141 8.59 -3.67 3.08
C SER A 141 9.11 -2.25 2.82
N HIS A 142 8.53 -1.52 1.86
CA HIS A 142 8.87 -0.13 1.58
C HIS A 142 8.24 0.85 2.59
N LEU A 143 7.07 0.53 3.13
CA LEU A 143 6.36 1.38 4.09
C LEU A 143 6.79 1.15 5.54
N GLU A 144 7.10 -0.08 5.89
CA GLU A 144 7.40 -0.50 7.26
C GLU A 144 8.51 0.30 7.94
N PRO A 145 9.66 0.61 7.28
CA PRO A 145 10.71 1.42 7.90
C PRO A 145 10.25 2.83 8.30
N HIS A 146 9.37 3.43 7.52
CA HIS A 146 8.81 4.75 7.80
C HIS A 146 7.97 4.74 9.07
N PHE A 147 7.07 3.75 9.21
CA PHE A 147 6.19 3.61 10.36
C PHE A 147 6.92 3.07 11.60
N SER A 148 7.94 2.25 11.45
CA SER A 148 8.79 1.79 12.55
C SER A 148 9.60 2.92 13.18
N LYS A 149 10.11 3.86 12.37
CA LYS A 149 10.79 5.07 12.87
C LYS A 149 9.85 5.95 13.66
N GLN A 150 8.63 6.13 13.22
CA GLN A 150 7.60 6.88 13.95
C GLN A 150 7.27 6.22 15.30
N ARG A 151 7.18 4.90 15.34
CA ARG A 151 6.97 4.15 16.59
C ARG A 151 8.08 4.38 17.60
N LYS A 152 9.35 4.33 17.19
CA LYS A 152 10.51 4.58 18.05
C LYS A 152 10.49 6.00 18.61
N LYS A 153 10.21 7.01 17.79
CA LYS A 153 10.09 8.40 18.23
C LYS A 153 8.98 8.59 19.24
N SER A 154 7.81 8.01 19.00
CA SER A 154 6.67 8.06 19.91
C SER A 154 6.99 7.38 21.25
N ALA A 155 7.58 6.20 21.23
CA ALA A 155 7.97 5.47 22.43
C ALA A 155 9.01 6.25 23.26
N GLN A 156 10.01 6.86 22.62
CA GLN A 156 10.99 7.72 23.29
C GLN A 156 10.34 8.94 23.93
N TYR A 157 9.44 9.61 23.24
CA TYR A 157 8.69 10.76 23.75
C TYR A 157 7.87 10.37 24.98
N TYR A 158 7.17 9.26 24.97
CA TYR A 158 6.40 8.75 26.10
C TYR A 158 7.29 8.42 27.30
N SER A 159 8.44 7.80 27.11
CA SER A 159 9.41 7.48 28.15
C SER A 159 9.96 8.74 28.81
N LEU A 160 10.34 9.75 28.03
CA LEU A 160 10.83 11.03 28.53
C LEU A 160 9.75 11.78 29.31
N LYS A 161 8.51 11.79 28.83
CA LYS A 161 7.37 12.42 29.51
C LYS A 161 7.06 11.74 30.84
N LYS A 162 7.12 10.42 30.90
CA LYS A 162 6.93 9.64 32.11
C LYS A 162 8.02 9.90 33.14
N LEU A 163 9.30 9.94 32.73
CA LEU A 163 10.44 10.28 33.58
C LEU A 163 10.34 11.72 34.14
N GLY A 164 9.93 12.67 33.30
CA GLY A 164 9.72 14.06 33.73
C GLY A 164 8.62 14.17 34.79
N HIS A 165 7.56 13.44 34.68
CA HIS A 165 6.47 13.39 35.64
C HIS A 165 6.91 12.75 36.98
N GLU A 166 7.66 11.65 36.94
CA GLU A 166 8.23 11.02 38.14
C GLU A 166 9.22 11.94 38.87
N CYS A 167 10.09 12.62 38.13
CA CYS A 167 11.00 13.62 38.70
C CYS A 167 10.24 14.78 39.39
N SER A 168 9.17 15.25 38.79
CA SER A 168 8.31 16.30 39.36
C SER A 168 7.66 15.86 40.69
N VAL A 169 7.19 14.63 40.78
CA VAL A 169 6.62 14.04 42.00
C VAL A 169 7.66 13.89 43.09
N LEU A 170 8.88 13.48 42.78
CA LEU A 170 9.98 13.35 43.72
C LEU A 170 10.42 14.73 44.30
N ILE A 171 10.39 15.79 43.51
CA ILE A 171 10.74 17.14 43.93
C ILE A 171 9.66 17.72 44.84
N SER A 172 8.41 17.38 44.60
CA SER A 172 7.27 17.89 45.41
C SER A 172 7.02 17.13 46.72
N SER A 173 7.73 16.05 46.94
CA SER A 173 7.69 15.26 48.16
C SER A 173 8.88 15.59 49.11
#